data_8984dc536d56234417ae044d76ff19c4
#
_entry.id   8984dc536d56234417ae044d76ff19c4
#
_cell.length_a   1.000
_cell.length_b   1.000
_cell.length_c   1.000
_cell.angle_alpha   90.00
_cell.angle_beta   90.00
_cell.angle_gamma   90.00
#
_symmetry.space_group_name_H-M   'P 1'
#
loop_
_entity.id
_entity.type
_entity.pdbx_description
1 polymer ?
#
loop_
_entity_poly.entity_id
_entity_poly.type
_entity_poly.pdbx_seq_one_letter_code
_entity_poly.pdbx_strand_id
1 'polypeptide(L)'
;LNTLVKDKTGRNRFVLETFVKFGADEDILYANKPHIGTDVLIDVVSQMRQEIISLGGEFCFHTQVTDVNLTSKTLKIVHLSENSAEEVSAGAAIFAIGHSARDTFEMLYKHQIPMRAKSFAVGVRIEHPQTLIDHSQYGRDRGNDLPAAAYKLTENLDNGRGVYTFCMCPGGYVVNASSEEHRLAVNGMSYHDRAGENANSAVIVTVTPDDFGSEHPLAGISFQRSLEEKAYQAGQGKVPVQRFGDFKKDQITTSYGKVHSCMKGASVFGDVRGIFPEEIAQSLEDGITAMDHKIHGFADNDALLSGVES
;
A
#
# COMPACT_ATOMS: atom_id res chain seq x y z
N LEU A 1 -13.21 2.50 5.79
CA LEU A 1 -14.09 1.46 6.33
C LEU A 1 -14.53 1.86 7.74
N ASN A 2 -15.82 1.75 8.03
CA ASN A 2 -16.30 1.92 9.39
C ASN A 2 -15.77 0.76 10.25
N THR A 3 -15.37 1.05 11.48
CA THR A 3 -15.02 0.01 12.44
C THR A 3 -16.29 -0.76 12.85
N LEU A 4 -16.17 -1.97 13.41
CA LEU A 4 -17.28 -2.76 13.94
C LEU A 4 -18.21 -1.95 14.86
N VAL A 5 -17.64 -1.08 15.69
CA VAL A 5 -18.38 -0.21 16.62
C VAL A 5 -19.28 0.80 15.90
N LYS A 6 -18.94 1.18 14.67
CA LYS A 6 -19.69 2.16 13.85
C LYS A 6 -20.60 1.51 12.81
N ASP A 7 -20.41 0.23 12.51
CA ASP A 7 -21.26 -0.49 11.56
C ASP A 7 -22.51 -1.05 12.24
N LYS A 8 -23.64 -0.39 11.98
CA LYS A 8 -24.95 -0.84 12.46
C LYS A 8 -25.63 -1.84 11.53
N THR A 9 -25.03 -2.14 10.36
CA THR A 9 -25.65 -3.02 9.34
C THR A 9 -25.32 -4.50 9.57
N GLY A 10 -24.33 -4.80 10.41
CA GLY A 10 -23.81 -6.15 10.63
C GLY A 10 -22.90 -6.70 9.53
N ARG A 11 -22.67 -5.94 8.44
CA ARG A 11 -21.85 -6.40 7.31
C ARG A 11 -20.39 -6.59 7.68
N ASN A 12 -19.82 -5.65 8.45
CA ASN A 12 -18.44 -5.78 8.91
C ASN A 12 -18.28 -7.00 9.82
N ARG A 13 -19.24 -7.25 10.69
CA ARG A 13 -19.24 -8.42 11.57
C ARG A 13 -19.30 -9.71 10.76
N PHE A 14 -20.18 -9.79 9.77
CA PHE A 14 -20.28 -10.95 8.86
C PHE A 14 -18.94 -11.24 8.16
N VAL A 15 -18.22 -10.20 7.68
CA VAL A 15 -16.91 -10.39 7.05
C VAL A 15 -15.89 -10.94 8.05
N LEU A 16 -15.83 -10.38 9.27
CA LEU A 16 -14.89 -10.84 10.29
C LEU A 16 -15.21 -12.25 10.79
N GLU A 17 -16.49 -12.57 11.00
CA GLU A 17 -16.92 -13.95 11.34
C GLU A 17 -16.57 -14.95 10.22
N THR A 18 -16.63 -14.50 8.97
CA THR A 18 -16.17 -15.29 7.83
C THR A 18 -14.66 -15.56 7.92
N PHE A 19 -13.84 -14.55 8.21
CA PHE A 19 -12.40 -14.78 8.40
C PHE A 19 -12.11 -15.72 9.58
N VAL A 20 -12.82 -15.58 10.71
CA VAL A 20 -12.69 -16.49 11.85
C VAL A 20 -13.08 -17.92 11.46
N LYS A 21 -14.19 -18.11 10.72
CA LYS A 21 -14.60 -19.42 10.19
C LYS A 21 -13.47 -20.09 9.40
N PHE A 22 -12.65 -19.32 8.72
CA PHE A 22 -11.53 -19.79 7.89
C PHE A 22 -10.15 -19.67 8.56
N GLY A 23 -10.08 -19.53 9.88
CA GLY A 23 -8.85 -19.70 10.67
C GLY A 23 -8.20 -18.40 11.16
N ALA A 24 -8.85 -17.25 11.03
CA ALA A 24 -8.39 -16.06 11.73
C ALA A 24 -8.73 -16.16 13.22
N ASP A 25 -7.93 -15.50 14.05
CA ASP A 25 -8.17 -15.43 15.48
C ASP A 25 -9.50 -14.71 15.81
N GLU A 26 -10.23 -15.18 16.82
CA GLU A 26 -11.49 -14.57 17.28
C GLU A 26 -11.32 -13.12 17.80
N ASP A 27 -10.13 -12.75 18.22
CA ASP A 27 -9.81 -11.41 18.70
C ASP A 27 -10.18 -10.30 17.71
N ILE A 28 -10.17 -10.61 16.39
CA ILE A 28 -10.59 -9.64 15.36
C ILE A 28 -12.05 -9.23 15.49
N LEU A 29 -12.90 -10.01 16.14
CA LEU A 29 -14.32 -9.68 16.38
C LEU A 29 -14.50 -8.59 17.43
N TYR A 30 -13.52 -8.40 18.30
CA TYR A 30 -13.58 -7.49 19.47
C TYR A 30 -12.60 -6.33 19.34
N ALA A 31 -11.54 -6.49 18.56
CA ALA A 31 -10.52 -5.47 18.39
C ALA A 31 -11.06 -4.24 17.65
N ASN A 32 -10.78 -3.04 18.17
CA ASN A 32 -11.13 -1.79 17.50
C ASN A 32 -10.41 -1.60 16.16
N LYS A 33 -9.20 -2.18 16.03
CA LYS A 33 -8.39 -2.24 14.80
C LYS A 33 -8.00 -3.69 14.55
N PRO A 34 -8.89 -4.51 13.94
CA PRO A 34 -8.62 -5.92 13.70
C PRO A 34 -7.32 -6.10 12.90
N HIS A 35 -6.54 -7.09 13.28
CA HIS A 35 -5.31 -7.48 12.60
C HIS A 35 -5.24 -9.01 12.51
N ILE A 36 -5.01 -9.54 11.33
CA ILE A 36 -4.85 -10.97 11.11
C ILE A 36 -3.37 -11.34 11.04
N GLY A 37 -2.59 -10.55 10.33
CA GLY A 37 -1.21 -10.84 9.96
C GLY A 37 -1.13 -11.44 8.56
N THR A 38 -0.07 -11.08 7.83
CA THR A 38 0.09 -11.53 6.43
C THR A 38 0.34 -13.03 6.34
N ASP A 39 1.01 -13.60 7.33
CA ASP A 39 1.27 -15.04 7.49
C ASP A 39 -0.03 -15.83 7.66
N VAL A 40 -0.85 -15.48 8.62
CA VAL A 40 -2.13 -16.15 8.90
C VAL A 40 -3.13 -15.93 7.74
N LEU A 41 -3.10 -14.76 7.11
CA LEU A 41 -4.02 -14.45 5.99
C LEU A 41 -3.82 -15.36 4.78
N ILE A 42 -2.62 -15.89 4.55
CA ILE A 42 -2.35 -16.88 3.50
C ILE A 42 -3.23 -18.12 3.69
N ASP A 43 -3.29 -18.64 4.91
CA ASP A 43 -4.06 -19.84 5.24
C ASP A 43 -5.56 -19.55 5.18
N VAL A 44 -6.01 -18.42 5.72
CA VAL A 44 -7.42 -17.99 5.66
C VAL A 44 -7.91 -17.91 4.21
N VAL A 45 -7.18 -17.23 3.34
CA VAL A 45 -7.56 -17.09 1.92
C VAL A 45 -7.51 -18.45 1.20
N SER A 46 -6.53 -19.29 1.52
CA SER A 46 -6.45 -20.67 0.96
C SER A 46 -7.66 -21.50 1.34
N GLN A 47 -8.08 -21.47 2.61
CA GLN A 47 -9.26 -22.19 3.08
C GLN A 47 -10.55 -21.65 2.46
N MET A 48 -10.70 -20.33 2.33
CA MET A 48 -11.84 -19.71 1.63
C MET A 48 -11.91 -20.19 0.18
N ARG A 49 -10.78 -20.29 -0.51
CA ARG A 49 -10.72 -20.83 -1.88
C ARG A 49 -11.18 -22.28 -1.93
N GLN A 50 -10.74 -23.13 -0.99
CA GLN A 50 -11.15 -24.53 -0.95
C GLN A 50 -12.65 -24.68 -0.70
N GLU A 51 -13.23 -23.85 0.14
CA GLU A 51 -14.69 -23.82 0.36
C GLU A 51 -15.45 -23.49 -0.93
N ILE A 52 -15.01 -22.45 -1.68
CA ILE A 52 -15.62 -22.08 -2.95
C ILE A 52 -15.57 -23.26 -3.94
N ILE A 53 -14.42 -23.94 -4.03
CA ILE A 53 -14.27 -25.13 -4.90
C ILE A 53 -15.20 -26.26 -4.44
N SER A 54 -15.31 -26.52 -3.14
CA SER A 54 -16.19 -27.57 -2.60
C SER A 54 -17.68 -27.32 -2.90
N LEU A 55 -18.04 -26.04 -3.06
CA LEU A 55 -19.39 -25.62 -3.43
C LEU A 55 -19.63 -25.57 -4.95
N GLY A 56 -18.67 -26.04 -5.75
CA GLY A 56 -18.77 -26.10 -7.22
C GLY A 56 -18.28 -24.84 -7.93
N GLY A 57 -17.60 -23.90 -7.22
CA GLY A 57 -16.94 -22.76 -7.84
C GLY A 57 -15.62 -23.14 -8.49
N GLU A 58 -15.17 -22.35 -9.44
CA GLU A 58 -13.93 -22.56 -10.18
C GLU A 58 -12.97 -21.37 -10.02
N PHE A 59 -11.67 -21.64 -10.03
CA PHE A 59 -10.60 -20.65 -10.05
C PHE A 59 -9.73 -20.86 -11.29
N CYS A 60 -9.72 -19.87 -12.17
CA CYS A 60 -8.90 -19.87 -13.38
C CYS A 60 -7.64 -19.02 -13.13
N PHE A 61 -6.57 -19.64 -12.68
CA PHE A 61 -5.27 -18.99 -12.54
C PHE A 61 -4.58 -18.82 -13.90
N HIS A 62 -3.61 -17.91 -13.98
CA HIS A 62 -2.94 -17.57 -15.24
C HIS A 62 -3.92 -17.19 -16.37
N THR A 63 -5.04 -16.59 -16.00
CA THR A 63 -6.12 -16.21 -16.90
C THR A 63 -6.42 -14.73 -16.73
N GLN A 64 -6.38 -13.99 -17.82
CA GLN A 64 -6.60 -12.54 -17.84
C GLN A 64 -7.87 -12.21 -18.63
N VAL A 65 -8.72 -11.37 -18.04
CA VAL A 65 -9.84 -10.76 -18.78
C VAL A 65 -9.29 -9.61 -19.60
N THR A 66 -9.34 -9.72 -20.91
CA THR A 66 -8.77 -8.72 -21.84
C THR A 66 -9.81 -7.85 -22.51
N ASP A 67 -11.06 -8.28 -22.53
CA ASP A 67 -12.17 -7.50 -23.12
C ASP A 67 -13.52 -7.91 -22.55
N VAL A 68 -14.51 -7.03 -22.70
CA VAL A 68 -15.90 -7.26 -22.29
C VAL A 68 -16.86 -6.83 -23.39
N ASN A 69 -17.89 -7.62 -23.64
CA ASN A 69 -19.01 -7.23 -24.48
C ASN A 69 -20.26 -7.05 -23.62
N LEU A 70 -20.63 -5.79 -23.39
CA LEU A 70 -21.76 -5.45 -22.53
C LEU A 70 -23.14 -5.84 -23.13
N THR A 71 -23.21 -5.95 -24.45
CA THR A 71 -24.46 -6.32 -25.15
C THR A 71 -24.71 -7.82 -25.11
N SER A 72 -23.70 -8.62 -25.48
CA SER A 72 -23.79 -10.09 -25.45
C SER A 72 -23.55 -10.67 -24.05
N LYS A 73 -23.08 -9.86 -23.08
CA LYS A 73 -22.67 -10.30 -21.74
C LYS A 73 -21.58 -11.39 -21.77
N THR A 74 -20.59 -11.17 -22.64
CA THR A 74 -19.43 -12.07 -22.77
C THR A 74 -18.17 -11.37 -22.28
N LEU A 75 -17.24 -12.18 -21.75
CA LEU A 75 -15.89 -11.78 -21.37
C LEU A 75 -14.91 -12.48 -22.31
N LYS A 76 -13.98 -11.75 -22.88
CA LYS A 76 -12.84 -12.33 -23.57
C LYS A 76 -11.75 -12.60 -22.53
N ILE A 77 -11.35 -13.85 -22.39
CA ILE A 77 -10.29 -14.26 -21.50
C ILE A 77 -9.11 -14.83 -22.29
N VAL A 78 -7.92 -14.68 -21.73
CA VAL A 78 -6.67 -15.21 -22.28
C VAL A 78 -6.01 -16.08 -21.23
N HIS A 79 -5.74 -17.31 -21.58
CA HIS A 79 -4.95 -18.26 -20.78
C HIS A 79 -3.46 -18.01 -21.07
N LEU A 80 -2.78 -17.37 -20.12
CA LEU A 80 -1.40 -16.91 -20.30
C LEU A 80 -0.39 -18.05 -20.48
N SER A 81 -0.64 -19.21 -19.84
CA SER A 81 0.22 -20.39 -19.97
C SER A 81 0.14 -21.07 -21.33
N GLU A 82 -1.01 -21.00 -21.99
CA GLU A 82 -1.30 -21.68 -23.26
C GLU A 82 -1.29 -20.74 -24.44
N ASN A 83 -1.25 -19.42 -24.16
CA ASN A 83 -1.43 -18.36 -25.15
C ASN A 83 -2.69 -18.55 -26.01
N SER A 84 -3.76 -19.07 -25.38
CA SER A 84 -5.07 -19.30 -25.99
C SER A 84 -6.08 -18.26 -25.52
N ALA A 85 -7.10 -17.98 -26.31
CA ALA A 85 -8.15 -17.05 -25.94
C ALA A 85 -9.52 -17.68 -26.22
N GLU A 86 -10.48 -17.40 -25.33
CA GLU A 86 -11.87 -17.79 -25.49
C GLU A 86 -12.84 -16.71 -25.04
N GLU A 87 -14.10 -16.84 -25.43
CA GLU A 87 -15.20 -16.02 -24.92
C GLU A 87 -16.05 -16.81 -23.95
N VAL A 88 -16.28 -16.21 -22.78
CA VAL A 88 -17.08 -16.79 -21.71
C VAL A 88 -18.34 -15.95 -21.50
N SER A 89 -19.51 -16.59 -21.57
CA SER A 89 -20.78 -15.94 -21.23
C SER A 89 -20.99 -15.90 -19.73
N ALA A 90 -21.45 -14.77 -19.20
CA ALA A 90 -21.72 -14.58 -17.80
C ALA A 90 -23.08 -13.92 -17.58
N GLY A 91 -23.89 -14.44 -16.65
CA GLY A 91 -25.13 -13.79 -16.21
C GLY A 91 -24.87 -12.45 -15.53
N ALA A 92 -23.75 -12.38 -14.77
CA ALA A 92 -23.23 -11.17 -14.13
C ALA A 92 -21.72 -11.28 -14.01
N ALA A 93 -21.01 -10.16 -14.08
CA ALA A 93 -19.58 -10.05 -13.86
C ALA A 93 -19.29 -9.03 -12.76
N ILE A 94 -18.41 -9.39 -11.81
CA ILE A 94 -17.95 -8.49 -10.74
C ILE A 94 -16.45 -8.23 -10.94
N PHE A 95 -16.10 -6.99 -11.22
CA PHE A 95 -14.71 -6.56 -11.32
C PHE A 95 -14.21 -6.14 -9.94
N ALA A 96 -13.44 -7.00 -9.29
CA ALA A 96 -12.82 -6.77 -7.97
C ALA A 96 -11.28 -6.76 -8.10
N ILE A 97 -10.78 -5.99 -9.05
CA ILE A 97 -9.40 -6.03 -9.60
C ILE A 97 -8.37 -5.21 -8.80
N GLY A 98 -8.81 -4.50 -7.76
CA GLY A 98 -7.94 -3.56 -7.04
C GLY A 98 -7.54 -2.34 -7.90
N HIS A 99 -6.55 -1.58 -7.44
CA HIS A 99 -6.12 -0.34 -8.11
C HIS A 99 -5.02 -0.52 -9.15
N SER A 100 -4.33 -1.66 -9.15
CA SER A 100 -3.15 -1.89 -10.00
C SER A 100 -3.46 -2.51 -11.37
N ALA A 101 -4.70 -2.93 -11.61
CA ALA A 101 -5.13 -3.51 -12.90
C ALA A 101 -5.39 -2.40 -13.95
N ARG A 102 -4.34 -1.68 -14.32
CA ARG A 102 -4.40 -0.48 -15.15
C ARG A 102 -4.84 -0.77 -16.58
N ASP A 103 -4.45 -1.93 -17.11
CA ASP A 103 -4.92 -2.48 -18.37
C ASP A 103 -6.43 -2.66 -18.41
N THR A 104 -7.02 -3.17 -17.33
CA THR A 104 -8.48 -3.30 -17.21
C THR A 104 -9.18 -1.94 -17.15
N PHE A 105 -8.62 -0.94 -16.44
CA PHE A 105 -9.18 0.42 -16.47
C PHE A 105 -9.12 1.02 -17.88
N GLU A 106 -8.04 0.82 -18.62
CA GLU A 106 -7.93 1.26 -20.01
C GLU A 106 -8.95 0.56 -20.92
N MET A 107 -9.15 -0.75 -20.74
CA MET A 107 -10.17 -1.53 -21.44
C MET A 107 -11.58 -1.01 -21.15
N LEU A 108 -11.94 -0.81 -19.88
CA LEU A 108 -13.24 -0.29 -19.49
C LEU A 108 -13.49 1.13 -20.03
N TYR A 109 -12.46 1.97 -20.08
CA TYR A 109 -12.54 3.30 -20.67
C TYR A 109 -12.82 3.25 -22.18
N LYS A 110 -12.16 2.34 -22.93
CA LYS A 110 -12.44 2.11 -24.36
C LYS A 110 -13.89 1.70 -24.63
N HIS A 111 -14.50 0.99 -23.70
CA HIS A 111 -15.94 0.65 -23.73
C HIS A 111 -16.87 1.78 -23.28
N GLN A 112 -16.33 3.00 -23.10
CA GLN A 112 -17.08 4.18 -22.70
C GLN A 112 -17.82 4.03 -21.35
N ILE A 113 -17.30 3.17 -20.48
CA ILE A 113 -17.77 3.11 -19.09
C ILE A 113 -17.50 4.48 -18.44
N PRO A 114 -18.51 5.13 -17.84
CA PRO A 114 -18.33 6.45 -17.25
C PRO A 114 -17.26 6.43 -16.15
N MET A 115 -16.21 7.21 -16.34
CA MET A 115 -15.11 7.38 -15.42
C MET A 115 -14.82 8.87 -15.21
N ARG A 116 -14.17 9.20 -14.09
CA ARG A 116 -13.68 10.56 -13.81
C ARG A 116 -12.33 10.49 -13.16
N ALA A 117 -11.52 11.52 -13.38
CA ALA A 117 -10.30 11.74 -12.62
C ALA A 117 -10.62 11.86 -11.13
N LYS A 118 -9.76 11.33 -10.28
CA LYS A 118 -9.93 11.35 -8.84
C LYS A 118 -8.60 11.66 -8.18
N SER A 119 -8.62 12.53 -7.17
CA SER A 119 -7.48 12.75 -6.29
C SER A 119 -7.09 11.47 -5.56
N PHE A 120 -5.79 11.27 -5.38
CA PHE A 120 -5.22 10.16 -4.62
C PHE A 120 -4.04 10.66 -3.79
N ALA A 121 -3.17 9.80 -3.31
CA ALA A 121 -2.00 10.23 -2.57
C ALA A 121 -0.79 9.39 -2.96
N VAL A 122 0.38 10.03 -2.95
CA VAL A 122 1.67 9.40 -3.25
C VAL A 122 2.70 9.80 -2.20
N GLY A 123 3.73 8.99 -2.02
CA GLY A 123 4.79 9.31 -1.08
C GLY A 123 5.78 8.17 -0.86
N VAL A 124 6.22 8.03 0.35
CA VAL A 124 7.27 7.11 0.77
C VAL A 124 6.81 6.19 1.89
N ARG A 125 7.46 5.03 2.05
CA ARG A 125 7.44 4.29 3.31
C ARG A 125 8.55 4.84 4.20
N ILE A 126 8.21 5.18 5.45
CA ILE A 126 9.17 5.58 6.47
C ILE A 126 9.33 4.46 7.50
N GLU A 127 10.57 4.15 7.85
CA GLU A 127 10.93 3.17 8.89
C GLU A 127 11.56 3.86 10.09
N HIS A 128 11.11 3.46 11.28
CA HIS A 128 11.68 3.84 12.57
C HIS A 128 11.87 2.60 13.45
N PRO A 129 12.77 2.60 14.43
CA PRO A 129 12.78 1.56 15.44
C PRO A 129 11.41 1.44 16.11
N GLN A 130 10.87 0.23 16.24
CA GLN A 130 9.59 0.02 16.92
C GLN A 130 9.63 0.54 18.37
N THR A 131 10.78 0.46 19.02
CA THR A 131 11.00 0.96 20.38
C THR A 131 10.78 2.47 20.52
N LEU A 132 11.11 3.26 19.51
CA LEU A 132 10.81 4.69 19.47
C LEU A 132 9.30 4.93 19.53
N ILE A 133 8.55 4.17 18.74
CA ILE A 133 7.08 4.29 18.70
C ILE A 133 6.45 3.79 20.00
N ASP A 134 6.93 2.66 20.53
CA ASP A 134 6.46 2.09 21.78
C ASP A 134 6.66 3.10 22.94
N HIS A 135 7.85 3.68 23.03
CA HIS A 135 8.16 4.69 24.05
C HIS A 135 7.29 5.95 23.92
N SER A 136 7.10 6.42 22.68
CA SER A 136 6.23 7.57 22.43
C SER A 136 4.78 7.34 22.84
N GLN A 137 4.25 6.13 22.61
CA GLN A 137 2.84 5.83 22.89
C GLN A 137 2.57 5.39 24.33
N TYR A 138 3.52 4.68 24.95
CA TYR A 138 3.36 4.12 26.29
C TYR A 138 4.10 4.90 27.39
N GLY A 139 4.99 5.84 27.03
CA GLY A 139 5.85 6.55 27.98
C GLY A 139 6.93 5.66 28.63
N ARG A 140 7.07 4.42 28.18
CA ARG A 140 8.02 3.41 28.66
C ARG A 140 8.27 2.36 27.57
N ASP A 141 9.26 1.51 27.77
CA ASP A 141 9.42 0.32 26.97
C ASP A 141 8.23 -0.62 27.17
N ARG A 142 7.75 -1.23 26.08
CA ARG A 142 6.53 -2.06 26.12
C ARG A 142 6.67 -3.34 26.95
N GLY A 143 7.91 -3.88 27.09
CA GLY A 143 8.12 -5.18 27.73
C GLY A 143 7.42 -6.30 26.95
N ASN A 144 6.94 -7.32 27.70
CA ASN A 144 6.18 -8.45 27.13
C ASN A 144 4.66 -8.31 27.36
N ASP A 145 4.22 -7.25 28.01
CA ASP A 145 2.84 -7.05 28.48
C ASP A 145 2.01 -6.16 27.56
N LEU A 146 2.66 -5.43 26.64
CA LEU A 146 2.00 -4.53 25.71
C LEU A 146 2.26 -4.94 24.26
N PRO A 147 1.27 -4.78 23.35
CA PRO A 147 1.46 -5.02 21.93
C PRO A 147 2.40 -3.96 21.31
N ALA A 148 2.94 -4.25 20.12
CA ALA A 148 3.67 -3.25 19.36
C ALA A 148 2.77 -2.03 19.08
N ALA A 149 3.24 -0.85 19.48
CA ALA A 149 2.46 0.38 19.40
C ALA A 149 2.27 0.82 17.93
N ALA A 150 1.10 1.40 17.68
CA ALA A 150 0.73 1.95 16.38
C ALA A 150 0.45 3.44 16.47
N TYR A 151 0.57 4.16 15.36
CA TYR A 151 0.26 5.57 15.27
C TYR A 151 -0.58 5.90 14.03
N LYS A 152 -1.19 7.07 14.04
CA LYS A 152 -1.80 7.71 12.87
C LYS A 152 -1.58 9.21 12.99
N LEU A 153 -0.85 9.78 12.04
CA LEU A 153 -0.47 11.19 12.01
C LEU A 153 -1.07 11.86 10.78
N THR A 154 -1.42 13.13 10.93
CA THR A 154 -1.93 13.98 9.85
C THR A 154 -1.43 15.39 10.07
N GLU A 155 -0.99 16.05 9.00
CA GLU A 155 -0.61 17.46 8.99
C GLU A 155 -1.30 18.18 7.83
N ASN A 156 -1.63 19.44 8.04
CA ASN A 156 -2.05 20.34 6.99
C ASN A 156 -0.96 21.39 6.84
N LEU A 157 -0.33 21.42 5.69
CA LEU A 157 0.77 22.34 5.42
C LEU A 157 0.26 23.73 5.00
N ASP A 158 1.10 24.74 5.15
CA ASP A 158 0.78 26.13 4.78
C ASP A 158 0.49 26.28 3.27
N ASN A 159 1.02 25.40 2.44
CA ASN A 159 0.73 25.32 1.00
C ASN A 159 -0.65 24.69 0.69
N GLY A 160 -1.44 24.35 1.70
CA GLY A 160 -2.76 23.76 1.58
C GLY A 160 -2.78 22.24 1.34
N ARG A 161 -1.62 21.58 1.25
CA ARG A 161 -1.55 20.12 1.07
C ARG A 161 -1.72 19.38 2.40
N GLY A 162 -2.48 18.31 2.37
CA GLY A 162 -2.54 17.35 3.47
C GLY A 162 -1.42 16.31 3.33
N VAL A 163 -0.67 16.09 4.42
CA VAL A 163 0.30 15.01 4.56
C VAL A 163 -0.16 14.10 5.69
N TYR A 164 -0.19 12.80 5.47
CA TYR A 164 -0.69 11.88 6.48
C TYR A 164 -0.02 10.51 6.40
N THR A 165 -0.01 9.83 7.54
CA THR A 165 0.43 8.44 7.60
C THR A 165 -0.72 7.50 7.24
N PHE A 166 -0.40 6.44 6.51
CA PHE A 166 -1.36 5.45 6.09
C PHE A 166 -0.77 4.04 6.23
N CYS A 167 -1.63 3.04 6.45
CA CYS A 167 -1.25 1.64 6.50
C CYS A 167 0.01 1.39 7.36
N MET A 168 -0.01 1.95 8.61
CA MET A 168 1.08 1.77 9.55
C MET A 168 1.17 0.31 9.99
N CYS A 169 2.37 -0.23 9.94
CA CYS A 169 2.72 -1.62 10.22
C CYS A 169 3.64 -1.68 11.45
N PRO A 170 3.10 -1.88 12.67
CA PRO A 170 3.91 -2.08 13.86
C PRO A 170 4.72 -3.36 13.75
N GLY A 171 6.00 -3.34 14.19
CA GLY A 171 6.88 -4.49 14.12
C GLY A 171 6.88 -5.13 12.74
N GLY A 172 6.89 -4.32 11.69
CA GLY A 172 6.62 -4.74 10.33
C GLY A 172 7.80 -4.55 9.38
N TYR A 173 7.52 -4.81 8.12
CA TYR A 173 8.51 -4.85 7.05
C TYR A 173 8.02 -4.02 5.86
N VAL A 174 8.95 -3.32 5.21
CA VAL A 174 8.69 -2.77 3.87
C VAL A 174 8.82 -3.90 2.84
N VAL A 175 7.96 -3.90 1.84
CA VAL A 175 7.95 -4.92 0.78
C VAL A 175 7.88 -4.27 -0.59
N ASN A 176 8.45 -4.94 -1.59
CA ASN A 176 8.21 -4.59 -2.98
C ASN A 176 6.78 -5.00 -3.35
N ALA A 177 5.99 -4.06 -3.84
CA ALA A 177 4.59 -4.22 -4.24
C ALA A 177 4.37 -3.88 -5.72
N SER A 178 5.41 -3.94 -6.53
CA SER A 178 5.37 -3.64 -7.97
C SER A 178 4.40 -4.55 -8.70
N SER A 179 3.63 -3.97 -9.62
CA SER A 179 2.62 -4.67 -10.43
C SER A 179 2.89 -4.63 -11.94
N GLU A 180 3.82 -3.81 -12.40
CA GLU A 180 4.21 -3.67 -13.80
C GLU A 180 5.74 -3.79 -13.97
N GLU A 181 6.20 -4.32 -15.10
CA GLU A 181 7.63 -4.43 -15.40
C GLU A 181 8.30 -3.05 -15.50
N HIS A 182 9.54 -2.95 -15.04
CA HIS A 182 10.34 -1.72 -15.00
C HIS A 182 9.68 -0.57 -14.21
N ARG A 183 8.77 -0.89 -13.31
CA ARG A 183 8.11 0.02 -12.38
C ARG A 183 8.23 -0.53 -10.98
N LEU A 184 8.41 0.36 -10.02
CA LEU A 184 8.65 -0.05 -8.66
C LEU A 184 7.73 0.70 -7.72
N ALA A 185 6.94 -0.06 -6.96
CA ALA A 185 6.13 0.43 -5.86
C ALA A 185 6.48 -0.33 -4.58
N VAL A 186 6.31 0.32 -3.44
CA VAL A 186 6.51 -0.27 -2.12
C VAL A 186 5.21 -0.29 -1.33
N ASN A 187 5.11 -1.23 -0.40
CA ASN A 187 4.07 -1.27 0.61
C ASN A 187 4.67 -1.76 1.94
N GLY A 188 3.87 -1.87 2.98
CA GLY A 188 4.26 -2.44 4.26
C GLY A 188 3.40 -3.63 4.65
N MET A 189 3.97 -4.50 5.44
CA MET A 189 3.28 -5.64 6.03
C MET A 189 3.73 -5.86 7.48
N SER A 190 2.86 -6.49 8.26
CA SER A 190 3.24 -7.07 9.55
C SER A 190 2.79 -8.52 9.60
N TYR A 191 3.58 -9.36 10.24
CA TYR A 191 3.14 -10.68 10.68
C TYR A 191 2.16 -10.56 11.84
N HIS A 192 1.53 -11.67 12.20
CA HIS A 192 0.56 -11.70 13.29
C HIS A 192 1.17 -11.21 14.61
N ASP A 193 2.39 -11.64 14.91
CA ASP A 193 3.12 -11.34 16.16
C ASP A 193 3.66 -9.89 16.25
N ARG A 194 3.77 -9.19 15.12
CA ARG A 194 4.33 -7.82 15.04
C ARG A 194 5.69 -7.68 15.73
N ALA A 195 6.56 -8.69 15.59
CA ALA A 195 7.83 -8.79 16.29
C ALA A 195 9.02 -8.22 15.51
N GLY A 196 8.82 -7.55 14.38
CA GLY A 196 9.89 -6.89 13.63
C GLY A 196 10.54 -5.75 14.42
N GLU A 197 11.80 -5.46 14.12
CA GLU A 197 12.58 -4.41 14.78
C GLU A 197 12.05 -3.02 14.50
N ASN A 198 11.51 -2.79 13.28
CA ASN A 198 11.01 -1.49 12.85
C ASN A 198 9.49 -1.43 12.83
N ALA A 199 8.98 -0.26 13.12
CA ALA A 199 7.67 0.21 12.69
C ALA A 199 7.82 0.87 11.31
N ASN A 200 6.86 0.69 10.40
CA ASN A 200 6.84 1.45 9.16
C ASN A 200 5.44 1.94 8.83
N SER A 201 5.35 3.03 8.09
CA SER A 201 4.10 3.52 7.51
C SER A 201 4.34 4.22 6.18
N ALA A 202 3.33 4.28 5.33
CA ALA A 202 3.32 5.28 4.29
C ALA A 202 3.24 6.67 4.92
N VAL A 203 4.01 7.62 4.39
CA VAL A 203 3.80 9.06 4.53
C VAL A 203 3.50 9.59 3.15
N ILE A 204 2.28 10.05 2.96
CA ILE A 204 1.72 10.36 1.65
C ILE A 204 1.13 11.76 1.60
N VAL A 205 1.26 12.38 0.42
CA VAL A 205 0.75 13.70 0.08
C VAL A 205 -0.40 13.54 -0.90
N THR A 206 -1.48 14.26 -0.67
CA THR A 206 -2.61 14.29 -1.61
C THR A 206 -2.20 14.94 -2.93
N VAL A 207 -2.51 14.28 -4.04
CA VAL A 207 -2.36 14.79 -5.40
C VAL A 207 -3.71 14.85 -6.10
N THR A 208 -3.86 15.84 -6.96
CA THR A 208 -5.12 16.19 -7.66
C THR A 208 -4.89 16.21 -9.18
N PRO A 209 -5.94 16.33 -10.00
CA PRO A 209 -5.80 16.55 -11.43
C PRO A 209 -4.87 17.70 -11.83
N ASP A 210 -4.76 18.75 -11.00
CA ASP A 210 -3.83 19.86 -11.23
C ASP A 210 -2.36 19.41 -11.18
N ASP A 211 -2.03 18.46 -10.28
CA ASP A 211 -0.66 17.94 -10.12
C ASP A 211 -0.21 17.09 -11.32
N PHE A 212 -1.13 16.38 -11.95
CA PHE A 212 -0.82 15.60 -13.15
C PHE A 212 -1.32 16.26 -14.45
N GLY A 213 -1.78 17.52 -14.36
CA GLY A 213 -2.02 18.43 -15.48
C GLY A 213 -3.16 18.00 -16.41
N SER A 214 -4.12 17.18 -15.96
CA SER A 214 -5.18 16.69 -16.82
C SER A 214 -6.39 16.16 -16.05
N GLU A 215 -7.60 16.52 -16.50
CA GLU A 215 -8.87 15.95 -16.04
C GLU A 215 -9.24 14.62 -16.74
N HIS A 216 -8.36 14.09 -17.59
CA HIS A 216 -8.62 12.81 -18.25
C HIS A 216 -8.73 11.70 -17.18
N PRO A 217 -9.73 10.83 -17.23
CA PRO A 217 -9.97 9.80 -16.20
C PRO A 217 -8.76 8.91 -15.88
N LEU A 218 -7.89 8.66 -16.86
CA LEU A 218 -6.70 7.81 -16.71
C LEU A 218 -5.39 8.60 -16.48
N ALA A 219 -5.43 9.93 -16.37
CA ALA A 219 -4.22 10.74 -16.20
C ALA A 219 -3.45 10.38 -14.92
N GLY A 220 -4.17 10.09 -13.83
CA GLY A 220 -3.55 9.64 -12.58
C GLY A 220 -2.74 8.36 -12.72
N ILE A 221 -3.14 7.44 -13.60
CA ILE A 221 -2.37 6.22 -13.91
C ILE A 221 -1.04 6.57 -14.55
N SER A 222 -1.02 7.50 -15.50
CA SER A 222 0.21 7.94 -16.16
C SER A 222 1.17 8.63 -15.17
N PHE A 223 0.61 9.41 -14.24
CA PHE A 223 1.38 10.05 -13.18
C PHE A 223 1.99 8.99 -12.22
N GLN A 224 1.22 8.02 -11.73
CA GLN A 224 1.74 6.93 -10.90
C GLN A 224 2.85 6.16 -11.63
N ARG A 225 2.62 5.78 -12.90
CA ARG A 225 3.62 5.08 -13.72
C ARG A 225 4.93 5.87 -13.82
N SER A 226 4.86 7.19 -13.99
CA SER A 226 6.07 8.03 -14.06
C SER A 226 6.88 8.03 -12.76
N LEU A 227 6.22 8.02 -11.60
CA LEU A 227 6.88 7.91 -10.30
C LEU A 227 7.50 6.53 -10.09
N GLU A 228 6.78 5.47 -10.46
CA GLU A 228 7.24 4.09 -10.33
C GLU A 228 8.42 3.78 -11.28
N GLU A 229 8.44 4.38 -12.48
CA GLU A 229 9.58 4.30 -13.41
C GLU A 229 10.81 5.00 -12.84
N LYS A 230 10.65 6.19 -12.28
CA LYS A 230 11.74 6.91 -11.59
C LYS A 230 12.26 6.13 -10.38
N ALA A 231 11.37 5.53 -9.58
CA ALA A 231 11.75 4.66 -8.46
C ALA A 231 12.56 3.45 -8.94
N TYR A 232 12.13 2.81 -10.03
CA TYR A 232 12.86 1.71 -10.64
C TYR A 232 14.26 2.13 -11.11
N GLN A 233 14.38 3.31 -11.73
CA GLN A 233 15.67 3.86 -12.17
C GLN A 233 16.57 4.21 -10.99
N ALA A 234 16.05 4.93 -9.97
CA ALA A 234 16.78 5.30 -8.76
C ALA A 234 17.32 4.07 -8.00
N GLY A 235 16.56 2.99 -8.00
CA GLY A 235 16.91 1.73 -7.34
C GLY A 235 17.62 0.72 -8.25
N GLN A 236 17.79 1.00 -9.54
CA GLN A 236 18.37 0.05 -10.52
C GLN A 236 17.65 -1.31 -10.49
N GLY A 237 16.33 -1.29 -10.41
CA GLY A 237 15.48 -2.47 -10.31
C GLY A 237 15.30 -3.02 -8.88
N LYS A 238 15.94 -2.44 -7.89
CA LYS A 238 15.77 -2.72 -6.46
C LYS A 238 15.04 -1.57 -5.78
N VAL A 239 14.52 -1.76 -4.59
CA VAL A 239 13.86 -0.68 -3.85
C VAL A 239 14.88 0.39 -3.44
N PRO A 240 14.73 1.66 -3.89
CA PRO A 240 15.59 2.74 -3.44
C PRO A 240 15.29 3.11 -1.99
N VAL A 241 16.37 3.29 -1.20
CA VAL A 241 16.31 3.68 0.21
C VAL A 241 17.18 4.91 0.42
N GLN A 242 16.69 5.87 1.19
CA GLN A 242 17.41 7.10 1.52
C GLN A 242 17.15 7.47 2.98
N ARG A 243 18.17 7.92 3.73
CA ARG A 243 17.95 8.48 5.06
C ARG A 243 17.23 9.82 4.94
N PHE A 244 16.33 10.10 5.88
CA PHE A 244 15.60 11.36 5.88
C PHE A 244 16.52 12.59 5.94
N GLY A 245 17.62 12.50 6.70
CA GLY A 245 18.62 13.58 6.75
C GLY A 245 19.30 13.86 5.40
N ASP A 246 19.48 12.84 4.58
CA ASP A 246 20.06 12.98 3.23
C ASP A 246 18.98 13.42 2.22
N PHE A 247 17.75 12.93 2.36
CA PHE A 247 16.58 13.40 1.60
C PHE A 247 16.39 14.92 1.73
N LYS A 248 16.46 15.47 2.97
CA LYS A 248 16.40 16.93 3.21
C LYS A 248 17.51 17.72 2.56
N LYS A 249 18.67 17.13 2.36
CA LYS A 249 19.86 17.79 1.78
C LYS A 249 20.00 17.54 0.28
N ASP A 250 19.04 16.83 -0.32
CA ASP A 250 19.13 16.36 -1.71
C ASP A 250 20.44 15.61 -1.99
N GLN A 251 20.77 14.64 -1.13
CA GLN A 251 22.00 13.88 -1.19
C GLN A 251 21.71 12.38 -1.15
N ILE A 252 22.42 11.60 -1.93
CA ILE A 252 22.30 10.13 -1.90
C ILE A 252 22.93 9.58 -0.61
N THR A 253 22.19 8.72 0.08
CA THR A 253 22.71 7.98 1.25
C THR A 253 23.81 7.02 0.83
N THR A 254 24.88 6.97 1.61
CA THR A 254 26.01 6.05 1.35
C THR A 254 26.17 4.97 2.41
N SER A 255 25.55 5.14 3.58
CA SER A 255 25.59 4.18 4.69
C SER A 255 24.36 4.32 5.58
N TYR A 256 23.98 3.24 6.25
CA TYR A 256 22.98 3.31 7.32
C TYR A 256 23.51 4.16 8.48
N GLY A 257 22.60 4.82 9.19
CA GLY A 257 22.84 5.39 10.49
C GLY A 257 22.43 4.42 11.61
N LYS A 258 21.67 4.89 12.58
CA LYS A 258 21.14 4.07 13.69
C LYS A 258 20.04 3.11 13.25
N VAL A 259 19.32 3.44 12.16
CA VAL A 259 18.20 2.63 11.67
C VAL A 259 18.67 1.78 10.50
N HIS A 260 18.43 0.49 10.59
CA HIS A 260 18.67 -0.46 9.50
C HIS A 260 17.32 -0.88 8.90
N SER A 261 17.28 -1.03 7.59
CA SER A 261 16.01 -1.38 6.93
C SER A 261 15.59 -2.82 7.26
N CYS A 262 14.32 -2.98 7.59
CA CYS A 262 13.64 -4.28 7.70
C CYS A 262 12.95 -4.68 6.38
N MET A 263 13.43 -4.20 5.25
CA MET A 263 12.91 -4.53 3.93
C MET A 263 12.93 -6.04 3.66
N LYS A 264 11.82 -6.57 3.17
CA LYS A 264 11.76 -7.91 2.58
C LYS A 264 12.02 -7.81 1.08
N GLY A 265 13.17 -8.27 0.65
CA GLY A 265 13.61 -8.19 -0.74
C GLY A 265 14.86 -7.34 -0.93
N ALA A 266 15.22 -7.09 -2.18
CA ALA A 266 16.44 -6.35 -2.50
C ALA A 266 16.20 -4.83 -2.42
N SER A 267 17.08 -4.14 -1.71
CA SER A 267 17.12 -2.68 -1.65
C SER A 267 18.52 -2.15 -1.98
N VAL A 268 18.60 -0.87 -2.26
CA VAL A 268 19.86 -0.16 -2.52
C VAL A 268 19.71 1.30 -2.10
N PHE A 269 20.80 1.94 -1.69
CA PHE A 269 20.77 3.38 -1.51
C PHE A 269 20.56 4.07 -2.86
N GLY A 270 19.58 4.97 -2.91
CA GLY A 270 19.18 5.66 -4.13
C GLY A 270 18.54 7.01 -3.81
N ASP A 271 18.35 7.79 -4.85
CA ASP A 271 17.70 9.10 -4.76
C ASP A 271 16.17 8.94 -4.69
N VAL A 272 15.66 8.84 -3.46
CA VAL A 272 14.20 8.78 -3.22
C VAL A 272 13.55 10.15 -3.41
N ARG A 273 14.27 11.27 -3.12
CA ARG A 273 13.75 12.63 -3.33
C ARG A 273 13.47 12.88 -4.81
N GLY A 274 14.40 12.54 -5.69
CA GLY A 274 14.28 12.76 -7.14
C GLY A 274 13.19 11.97 -7.84
N ILE A 275 12.55 10.99 -7.16
CA ILE A 275 11.36 10.31 -7.68
C ILE A 275 10.20 11.29 -7.88
N PHE A 276 10.06 12.25 -6.98
CA PHE A 276 8.91 13.15 -6.91
C PHE A 276 9.16 14.47 -7.62
N PRO A 277 8.11 15.15 -8.11
CA PRO A 277 8.16 16.58 -8.38
C PRO A 277 8.55 17.35 -7.11
N GLU A 278 9.32 18.44 -7.26
CA GLU A 278 9.88 19.16 -6.12
C GLU A 278 8.85 19.61 -5.10
N GLU A 279 7.67 20.05 -5.54
CA GLU A 279 6.60 20.47 -4.63
C GLU A 279 6.06 19.33 -3.76
N ILE A 280 6.05 18.11 -4.29
CA ILE A 280 5.64 16.91 -3.54
C ILE A 280 6.76 16.46 -2.61
N ALA A 281 8.02 16.46 -3.08
CA ALA A 281 9.19 16.16 -2.25
C ALA A 281 9.29 17.11 -1.06
N GLN A 282 9.12 18.40 -1.28
CA GLN A 282 9.11 19.42 -0.21
C GLN A 282 7.94 19.21 0.75
N SER A 283 6.75 18.90 0.24
CA SER A 283 5.59 18.61 1.10
C SER A 283 5.80 17.37 1.97
N LEU A 284 6.47 16.33 1.46
CA LEU A 284 6.86 15.15 2.26
C LEU A 284 7.85 15.55 3.36
N GLU A 285 8.86 16.34 3.04
CA GLU A 285 9.85 16.83 3.99
C GLU A 285 9.20 17.66 5.12
N ASP A 286 8.39 18.64 4.75
CA ASP A 286 7.68 19.52 5.69
C ASP A 286 6.72 18.70 6.57
N GLY A 287 5.97 17.77 5.97
CA GLY A 287 5.03 16.92 6.69
C GLY A 287 5.73 15.99 7.69
N ILE A 288 6.81 15.31 7.29
CA ILE A 288 7.60 14.46 8.21
C ILE A 288 8.18 15.31 9.35
N THR A 289 8.72 16.49 9.01
CA THR A 289 9.28 17.42 10.01
C THR A 289 8.21 17.90 11.00
N ALA A 290 7.02 18.25 10.52
CA ALA A 290 5.91 18.66 11.38
C ALA A 290 5.39 17.51 12.27
N MET A 291 5.41 16.26 11.80
CA MET A 291 5.00 15.08 12.57
C MET A 291 5.89 14.81 13.80
N ASP A 292 7.12 15.33 13.82
CA ASP A 292 8.04 15.23 14.98
C ASP A 292 7.46 15.84 16.25
N HIS A 293 6.60 16.85 16.14
CA HIS A 293 5.92 17.45 17.30
C HIS A 293 4.93 16.46 17.95
N LYS A 294 4.46 15.45 17.23
CA LYS A 294 3.50 14.44 17.72
C LYS A 294 4.20 13.16 18.20
N ILE A 295 5.26 12.78 17.51
CA ILE A 295 6.13 11.65 17.90
C ILE A 295 7.57 12.16 17.84
N HIS A 296 8.15 12.45 18.99
CA HIS A 296 9.50 12.97 19.08
C HIS A 296 10.52 11.96 18.52
N GLY A 297 11.34 12.37 17.55
CA GLY A 297 12.23 11.52 16.78
C GLY A 297 11.61 10.96 15.48
N PHE A 298 10.39 11.34 15.13
CA PHE A 298 9.79 10.94 13.85
C PHE A 298 10.57 11.51 12.64
N ALA A 299 11.12 12.72 12.78
CA ALA A 299 11.97 13.37 11.78
C ALA A 299 13.48 13.15 12.06
N ASP A 300 13.86 12.07 12.77
CA ASP A 300 15.29 11.75 12.96
C ASP A 300 15.98 11.61 11.59
N ASN A 301 17.19 12.14 11.49
CA ASN A 301 17.97 12.09 10.26
C ASN A 301 18.26 10.66 9.78
N ASP A 302 18.25 9.69 10.68
CA ASP A 302 18.50 8.29 10.39
C ASP A 302 17.23 7.49 10.06
N ALA A 303 16.01 8.09 10.17
CA ALA A 303 14.79 7.47 9.67
C ALA A 303 14.96 7.11 8.18
N LEU A 304 14.48 5.95 7.76
CA LEU A 304 14.69 5.46 6.39
C LEU A 304 13.44 5.66 5.54
N LEU A 305 13.63 6.24 4.38
CA LEU A 305 12.59 6.42 3.37
C LEU A 305 12.80 5.43 2.23
N SER A 306 11.74 4.75 1.83
CA SER A 306 11.71 3.88 0.65
C SER A 306 10.63 4.37 -0.32
N GLY A 307 10.91 4.38 -1.60
CA GLY A 307 9.99 4.90 -2.64
C GLY A 307 9.70 3.87 -3.73
N VAL A 308 8.56 4.01 -4.34
CA VAL A 308 7.43 4.95 -4.15
C VAL A 308 6.22 4.22 -3.58
N GLU A 309 5.50 4.85 -2.67
CA GLU A 309 4.13 4.46 -2.31
C GLU A 309 3.19 5.25 -3.24
N SER A 310 2.45 4.55 -4.13
CA SER A 310 1.68 5.19 -5.21
C SER A 310 0.24 4.67 -5.28
#